data_b058109b9c985f8059dca893bc5763d3
#
_entry.id   b058109b9c985f8059dca893bc5763d3
#
_cell.length_a   1.000
_cell.length_b   1.000
_cell.length_c   1.000
_cell.angle_alpha   90.00
_cell.angle_beta   90.00
_cell.angle_gamma   90.00
#
_symmetry.space_group_name_H-M   'P 1'
#
loop_
_entity.id
_entity.type
_entity.pdbx_description
1 polymer ?
#
loop_
_entity_poly.entity_id
_entity_poly.type
_entity_poly.pdbx_seq_one_letter_code
_entity_poly.pdbx_strand_id
1 'polypeptide(L)'
;MSCFLKPVCFEVDGKAFEAHVDVWQLREEHQVYQAAYGNKSAGLLGLLKHQLRNFGVTQGGVKFERDGGRASGDFNTGMGNSIIMLAVVDAVMRELGYKFSCLVDGDNALIFVEEADHLSVVREFGPLALRFSGHEMVLERPVSEVEEIRFGQSAPVLVGGRWTMVRSPD
;
A
#
# COMPACT_ATOMS: atom_id res chain seq x y z
N MET A 1 11.73 -20.38 -9.99
CA MET A 1 11.80 -19.88 -11.39
C MET A 1 11.53 -18.40 -11.36
N SER A 2 12.37 -17.58 -11.99
CA SER A 2 12.11 -16.14 -12.12
C SER A 2 10.84 -15.94 -12.97
N CYS A 3 9.87 -15.19 -12.45
CA CYS A 3 8.67 -14.85 -13.20
C CYS A 3 8.96 -13.88 -14.37
N PHE A 4 10.13 -13.22 -14.35
CA PHE A 4 10.56 -12.19 -15.28
C PHE A 4 11.87 -12.59 -15.96
N LEU A 5 12.06 -12.10 -17.20
CA LEU A 5 13.31 -12.29 -17.97
C LEU A 5 14.35 -11.26 -17.54
N LYS A 6 13.94 -9.99 -17.45
CA LYS A 6 14.75 -8.86 -17.01
C LYS A 6 13.92 -8.00 -16.06
N PRO A 7 13.88 -8.36 -14.76
CA PRO A 7 13.08 -7.64 -13.79
C PRO A 7 13.67 -6.25 -13.52
N VAL A 8 12.80 -5.27 -13.47
CA VAL A 8 13.04 -3.94 -12.91
C VAL A 8 12.03 -3.73 -11.81
N CYS A 9 12.43 -3.14 -10.70
CA CYS A 9 11.50 -2.81 -9.64
C CYS A 9 11.60 -1.33 -9.24
N PHE A 10 10.53 -0.83 -8.66
CA PHE A 10 10.45 0.52 -8.10
C PHE A 10 9.52 0.52 -6.88
N GLU A 11 9.88 1.33 -5.91
CA GLU A 11 9.03 1.56 -4.73
C GLU A 11 7.99 2.63 -5.05
N VAL A 12 6.80 2.43 -4.51
CA VAL A 12 5.67 3.36 -4.54
C VAL A 12 5.26 3.65 -3.12
N ASP A 13 5.16 4.92 -2.76
CA ASP A 13 4.74 5.40 -1.46
C ASP A 13 3.49 6.26 -1.58
N GLY A 14 2.53 6.09 -0.67
CA GLY A 14 1.29 6.85 -0.63
C GLY A 14 1.44 8.14 0.16
N LYS A 15 1.42 9.28 -0.52
CA LYS A 15 1.52 10.59 0.13
C LYS A 15 0.34 10.86 1.07
N ALA A 16 0.61 11.01 2.38
CA ALA A 16 -0.40 11.18 3.42
C ALA A 16 -1.54 10.13 3.29
N PHE A 17 -1.16 8.87 3.08
CA PHE A 17 -2.05 7.77 2.70
C PHE A 17 -3.28 7.68 3.62
N GLU A 18 -3.08 7.62 4.94
CA GLU A 18 -4.16 7.50 5.91
C GLU A 18 -5.15 8.67 5.83
N ALA A 19 -4.66 9.86 5.46
CA ALA A 19 -5.53 11.02 5.28
C ALA A 19 -6.44 10.90 4.05
N HIS A 20 -6.09 10.09 3.06
CA HIS A 20 -6.85 9.91 1.83
C HIS A 20 -7.69 8.63 1.80
N VAL A 21 -7.63 7.81 2.86
CA VAL A 21 -8.51 6.63 2.97
C VAL A 21 -9.97 7.08 3.05
N ASP A 22 -10.77 6.69 2.07
CA ASP A 22 -12.19 7.01 1.99
C ASP A 22 -13.06 5.97 2.71
N VAL A 23 -14.30 6.34 3.03
CA VAL A 23 -15.29 5.45 3.65
C VAL A 23 -15.55 4.20 2.81
N TRP A 24 -15.57 4.30 1.49
CA TRP A 24 -15.78 3.14 0.64
C TRP A 24 -14.59 2.17 0.71
N GLN A 25 -13.36 2.66 0.76
CA GLN A 25 -12.16 1.83 0.93
C GLN A 25 -12.15 1.11 2.28
N LEU A 26 -12.53 1.79 3.36
CA LEU A 26 -12.71 1.17 4.67
C LEU A 26 -13.77 0.06 4.64
N ARG A 27 -14.87 0.27 3.91
CA ARG A 27 -15.92 -0.75 3.77
C ARG A 27 -15.44 -1.98 3.01
N GLU A 28 -14.68 -1.80 1.94
CA GLU A 28 -14.08 -2.91 1.19
C GLU A 28 -13.06 -3.67 2.05
N GLU A 29 -12.19 -2.97 2.77
CA GLU A 29 -11.30 -3.57 3.77
C GLU A 29 -12.08 -4.39 4.81
N HIS A 30 -13.17 -3.82 5.35
CA HIS A 30 -14.01 -4.51 6.32
C HIS A 30 -14.65 -5.79 5.75
N GLN A 31 -14.98 -5.83 4.46
CA GLN A 31 -15.46 -7.05 3.81
C GLN A 31 -14.40 -8.15 3.78
N VAL A 32 -13.12 -7.80 3.60
CA VAL A 32 -12.02 -8.78 3.68
C VAL A 32 -11.96 -9.42 5.06
N TYR A 33 -12.09 -8.62 6.12
CA TYR A 33 -12.13 -9.14 7.49
C TYR A 33 -13.36 -10.03 7.73
N GLN A 34 -14.53 -9.60 7.24
CA GLN A 34 -15.75 -10.39 7.35
C GLN A 34 -15.63 -11.73 6.64
N ALA A 35 -15.05 -11.75 5.45
CA ALA A 35 -14.81 -12.99 4.70
C ALA A 35 -13.86 -13.93 5.45
N ALA A 36 -12.81 -13.40 6.09
CA ALA A 36 -11.84 -14.18 6.85
C ALA A 36 -12.44 -14.76 8.15
N TYR A 37 -13.28 -14.00 8.86
CA TYR A 37 -13.86 -14.43 10.15
C TYR A 37 -15.22 -15.12 10.03
N GLY A 38 -15.88 -15.04 8.88
CA GLY A 38 -17.17 -15.68 8.61
C GLY A 38 -18.25 -15.32 9.64
N ASN A 39 -18.96 -16.34 10.15
CA ASN A 39 -20.07 -16.15 11.11
C ASN A 39 -19.64 -15.58 12.49
N LYS A 40 -18.33 -15.49 12.76
CA LYS A 40 -17.79 -14.89 13.99
C LYS A 40 -17.61 -13.37 13.88
N SER A 41 -17.97 -12.79 12.74
CA SER A 41 -17.71 -11.39 12.43
C SER A 41 -18.67 -10.38 13.08
N ALA A 42 -19.78 -10.79 13.68
CA ALA A 42 -20.80 -9.87 14.19
C ALA A 42 -20.28 -8.86 15.24
N GLY A 43 -19.45 -9.30 16.20
CA GLY A 43 -18.80 -8.42 17.16
C GLY A 43 -17.75 -7.51 16.51
N LEU A 44 -16.97 -8.04 15.56
CA LEU A 44 -15.98 -7.32 14.81
C LEU A 44 -16.61 -6.18 13.99
N LEU A 45 -17.71 -6.45 13.30
CA LEU A 45 -18.46 -5.42 12.55
C LEU A 45 -18.91 -4.26 13.44
N GLY A 46 -19.33 -4.57 14.67
CA GLY A 46 -19.68 -3.56 15.67
C GLY A 46 -18.53 -2.61 16.00
N LEU A 47 -17.30 -3.12 15.99
CA LEU A 47 -16.08 -2.33 16.24
C LEU A 47 -15.64 -1.57 14.97
N LEU A 48 -15.57 -2.24 13.83
CA LEU A 48 -15.08 -1.66 12.58
C LEU A 48 -15.90 -0.47 12.08
N LYS A 49 -17.22 -0.45 12.33
CA LYS A 49 -18.06 0.70 11.93
C LYS A 49 -17.65 2.02 12.60
N HIS A 50 -16.96 1.97 13.75
CA HIS A 50 -16.45 3.17 14.40
C HIS A 50 -15.29 3.82 13.66
N GLN A 51 -14.63 3.09 12.73
CA GLN A 51 -13.60 3.64 11.85
C GLN A 51 -14.18 4.43 10.65
N LEU A 52 -15.47 4.27 10.35
CA LEU A 52 -16.11 4.95 9.21
C LEU A 52 -16.34 6.44 9.47
N ARG A 53 -16.48 6.84 10.74
CA ARG A 53 -16.70 8.22 11.15
C ARG A 53 -15.86 8.53 12.38
N ASN A 54 -14.92 9.43 12.22
CA ASN A 54 -13.92 9.74 13.21
C ASN A 54 -14.20 11.09 13.89
N PHE A 55 -14.02 11.14 15.20
CA PHE A 55 -14.11 12.34 16.00
C PHE A 55 -12.74 12.62 16.61
N GLY A 56 -12.27 13.84 16.50
CA GLY A 56 -10.97 14.22 17.04
C GLY A 56 -11.00 15.56 17.74
N VAL A 57 -9.95 15.78 18.55
CA VAL A 57 -9.69 17.05 19.19
C VAL A 57 -8.23 17.40 18.93
N THR A 58 -7.95 18.57 18.40
CA THR A 58 -6.58 19.05 18.22
C THR A 58 -5.94 19.41 19.57
N GLN A 59 -4.62 19.53 19.58
CA GLN A 59 -3.90 20.01 20.78
C GLN A 59 -4.40 21.37 21.27
N GLY A 60 -4.89 22.23 20.37
CA GLY A 60 -5.49 23.53 20.72
C GLY A 60 -6.98 23.46 21.13
N GLY A 61 -7.54 22.25 21.32
CA GLY A 61 -8.92 22.06 21.77
C GLY A 61 -10.00 22.16 20.69
N VAL A 62 -9.62 22.33 19.43
CA VAL A 62 -10.59 22.36 18.30
C VAL A 62 -11.12 20.96 18.07
N LYS A 63 -12.43 20.78 18.14
CA LYS A 63 -13.12 19.53 17.85
C LYS A 63 -13.38 19.45 16.36
N PHE A 64 -13.17 18.28 15.77
CA PHE A 64 -13.48 18.01 14.38
C PHE A 64 -14.14 16.65 14.24
N GLU A 65 -14.87 16.50 13.15
CA GLU A 65 -15.49 15.26 12.71
C GLU A 65 -15.11 15.01 11.25
N ARG A 66 -14.89 13.74 10.92
CA ARG A 66 -14.52 13.35 9.58
C ARG A 66 -15.10 11.98 9.23
N ASP A 67 -15.71 11.87 8.06
CA ASP A 67 -16.03 10.60 7.44
C ASP A 67 -14.79 10.05 6.73
N GLY A 68 -14.50 8.77 6.95
CA GLY A 68 -13.27 8.15 6.44
C GLY A 68 -12.00 8.64 7.16
N GLY A 69 -10.87 8.45 6.50
CA GLY A 69 -9.55 8.61 7.10
C GLY A 69 -9.20 7.46 8.02
N ARG A 70 -7.91 7.13 8.07
CA ARG A 70 -7.38 6.18 9.04
C ARG A 70 -6.64 6.91 10.14
N ALA A 71 -6.87 6.52 11.39
CA ALA A 71 -6.00 6.95 12.46
C ALA A 71 -4.74 6.08 12.47
N SER A 72 -3.56 6.69 12.36
CA SER A 72 -2.27 5.97 12.29
C SER A 72 -1.98 5.08 13.49
N GLY A 73 -2.71 5.25 14.60
CA GLY A 73 -2.62 4.43 15.82
C GLY A 73 -3.66 3.31 15.91
N ASP A 74 -4.53 3.14 14.94
CA ASP A 74 -5.50 2.05 14.92
C ASP A 74 -4.79 0.71 14.87
N PHE A 75 -5.33 -0.29 15.58
CA PHE A 75 -4.72 -1.62 15.70
C PHE A 75 -4.50 -2.32 14.35
N ASN A 76 -5.36 -2.06 13.38
CA ASN A 76 -5.31 -2.65 12.05
C ASN A 76 -4.68 -1.73 10.98
N THR A 77 -4.02 -0.62 11.36
CA THR A 77 -3.48 0.35 10.39
C THR A 77 -2.57 -0.29 9.35
N GLY A 78 -1.55 -1.05 9.76
CA GLY A 78 -0.60 -1.66 8.84
C GLY A 78 -1.28 -2.66 7.89
N MET A 79 -2.13 -3.55 8.42
CA MET A 79 -2.85 -4.53 7.60
C MET A 79 -3.88 -3.87 6.69
N GLY A 80 -4.63 -2.89 7.19
CA GLY A 80 -5.66 -2.20 6.40
C GLY A 80 -5.06 -1.36 5.28
N ASN A 81 -3.98 -0.61 5.56
CA ASN A 81 -3.26 0.11 4.53
C ASN A 81 -2.69 -0.84 3.47
N SER A 82 -2.14 -1.99 3.89
CA SER A 82 -1.64 -3.02 2.95
C SER A 82 -2.75 -3.58 2.04
N ILE A 83 -3.96 -3.82 2.58
CA ILE A 83 -5.10 -4.29 1.77
C ILE A 83 -5.49 -3.23 0.73
N ILE A 84 -5.61 -1.96 1.14
CA ILE A 84 -5.98 -0.86 0.24
C ILE A 84 -4.88 -0.64 -0.80
N MET A 85 -3.60 -0.57 -0.38
CA MET A 85 -2.47 -0.40 -1.31
C MET A 85 -2.41 -1.54 -2.33
N LEU A 86 -2.58 -2.79 -1.90
CA LEU A 86 -2.62 -3.94 -2.81
C LEU A 86 -3.74 -3.82 -3.83
N ALA A 87 -4.93 -3.40 -3.41
CA ALA A 87 -6.06 -3.19 -4.31
C ALA A 87 -5.79 -2.08 -5.34
N VAL A 88 -5.16 -0.97 -4.92
CA VAL A 88 -4.75 0.12 -5.81
C VAL A 88 -3.72 -0.36 -6.84
N VAL A 89 -2.67 -1.06 -6.40
CA VAL A 89 -1.64 -1.62 -7.28
C VAL A 89 -2.26 -2.59 -8.30
N ASP A 90 -3.10 -3.53 -7.83
CA ASP A 90 -3.75 -4.52 -8.70
C ASP A 90 -4.65 -3.83 -9.75
N ALA A 91 -5.46 -2.86 -9.34
CA ALA A 91 -6.35 -2.13 -10.25
C ALA A 91 -5.56 -1.36 -11.32
N VAL A 92 -4.52 -0.64 -10.94
CA VAL A 92 -3.68 0.13 -11.87
C VAL A 92 -2.95 -0.81 -12.83
N MET A 93 -2.31 -1.86 -12.32
CA MET A 93 -1.52 -2.75 -13.15
C MET A 93 -2.38 -3.60 -14.10
N ARG A 94 -3.61 -3.96 -13.71
CA ARG A 94 -4.57 -4.61 -14.63
C ARG A 94 -5.03 -3.68 -15.73
N GLU A 95 -5.29 -2.41 -15.42
CA GLU A 95 -5.65 -1.40 -16.43
C GLU A 95 -4.53 -1.21 -17.46
N LEU A 96 -3.28 -1.17 -16.98
CA LEU A 96 -2.11 -1.06 -17.84
C LEU A 96 -1.84 -2.31 -18.68
N GLY A 97 -2.30 -3.49 -18.22
CA GLY A 97 -2.17 -4.75 -18.95
C GLY A 97 -0.77 -5.35 -18.97
N TYR A 98 0.14 -4.86 -18.13
CA TYR A 98 1.49 -5.40 -18.02
C TYR A 98 1.60 -6.50 -16.98
N LYS A 99 2.52 -7.43 -17.21
CA LYS A 99 2.87 -8.46 -16.23
C LYS A 99 3.58 -7.81 -15.04
N PHE A 100 3.11 -8.11 -13.84
CA PHE A 100 3.69 -7.57 -12.62
C PHE A 100 3.72 -8.58 -11.48
N SER A 101 4.50 -8.27 -10.47
CA SER A 101 4.47 -8.84 -9.12
C SER A 101 4.70 -7.72 -8.14
N CYS A 102 4.17 -7.82 -6.92
CA CYS A 102 4.38 -6.78 -5.93
C CYS A 102 4.55 -7.35 -4.52
N LEU A 103 5.21 -6.57 -3.68
CA LEU A 103 5.22 -6.69 -2.23
C LEU A 103 4.60 -5.43 -1.66
N VAL A 104 3.78 -5.55 -0.63
CA VAL A 104 3.10 -4.42 0.01
C VAL A 104 3.32 -4.48 1.51
N ASP A 105 3.63 -3.33 2.10
CA ASP A 105 3.76 -3.15 3.55
C ASP A 105 3.23 -1.77 3.94
N GLY A 106 2.05 -1.76 4.56
CA GLY A 106 1.35 -0.51 4.87
C GLY A 106 0.97 0.26 3.61
N ASP A 107 1.42 1.50 3.54
CA ASP A 107 1.26 2.43 2.43
C ASP A 107 2.40 2.38 1.39
N ASN A 108 3.35 1.44 1.56
CA ASN A 108 4.44 1.21 0.62
C ASN A 108 4.18 -0.02 -0.25
N ALA A 109 4.53 0.05 -1.51
CA ALA A 109 4.55 -1.09 -2.43
C ALA A 109 5.84 -1.14 -3.23
N LEU A 110 6.42 -2.33 -3.38
CA LEU A 110 7.52 -2.61 -4.30
C LEU A 110 6.95 -3.38 -5.49
N ILE A 111 7.03 -2.79 -6.68
CA ILE A 111 6.43 -3.33 -7.90
C ILE A 111 7.54 -3.80 -8.83
N PHE A 112 7.41 -5.04 -9.33
CA PHE A 112 8.31 -5.68 -10.28
C PHE A 112 7.63 -5.78 -11.63
N VAL A 113 8.32 -5.36 -12.69
CA VAL A 113 7.88 -5.43 -14.08
C VAL A 113 9.04 -5.87 -14.98
N GLU A 114 8.76 -6.15 -16.25
CA GLU A 114 9.82 -6.34 -17.25
C GLU A 114 10.50 -5.01 -17.60
N GLU A 115 11.81 -5.05 -17.89
CA GLU A 115 12.59 -3.88 -18.30
C GLU A 115 11.96 -3.12 -19.48
N ALA A 116 11.36 -3.86 -20.43
CA ALA A 116 10.70 -3.28 -21.60
C ALA A 116 9.50 -2.40 -21.26
N ASP A 117 8.83 -2.64 -20.13
CA ASP A 117 7.55 -2.05 -19.76
C ASP A 117 7.68 -0.92 -18.71
N HIS A 118 8.80 -0.87 -17.98
CA HIS A 118 8.95 -0.03 -16.77
C HIS A 118 8.71 1.46 -17.02
N LEU A 119 9.17 2.01 -18.15
CA LEU A 119 8.99 3.44 -18.44
C LEU A 119 7.52 3.82 -18.63
N SER A 120 6.75 2.96 -19.28
CA SER A 120 5.31 3.16 -19.47
C SER A 120 4.58 3.05 -18.13
N VAL A 121 4.92 2.03 -17.33
CA VAL A 121 4.31 1.85 -16.01
C VAL A 121 4.58 3.04 -15.10
N VAL A 122 5.84 3.46 -14.96
CA VAL A 122 6.20 4.59 -14.08
C VAL A 122 5.50 5.88 -14.50
N ARG A 123 5.36 6.13 -15.80
CA ARG A 123 4.67 7.32 -16.31
C ARG A 123 3.18 7.35 -16.00
N GLU A 124 2.51 6.21 -16.14
CA GLU A 124 1.04 6.12 -16.06
C GLU A 124 0.52 5.74 -14.67
N PHE A 125 1.35 5.13 -13.83
CA PHE A 125 0.93 4.59 -12.53
C PHE A 125 0.32 5.66 -11.62
N GLY A 126 1.05 6.75 -11.37
CA GLY A 126 0.60 7.82 -10.47
C GLY A 126 -0.74 8.44 -10.88
N PRO A 127 -0.89 8.89 -12.14
CA PRO A 127 -2.16 9.40 -12.65
C PRO A 127 -3.33 8.42 -12.54
N LEU A 128 -3.11 7.14 -12.81
CA LEU A 128 -4.14 6.11 -12.70
C LEU A 128 -4.50 5.82 -11.24
N ALA A 129 -3.51 5.73 -10.35
CA ALA A 129 -3.74 5.54 -8.92
C ALA A 129 -4.60 6.67 -8.35
N LEU A 130 -4.25 7.92 -8.65
CA LEU A 130 -5.04 9.09 -8.25
C LEU A 130 -6.47 9.03 -8.78
N ARG A 131 -6.64 8.66 -10.05
CA ARG A 131 -7.96 8.56 -10.70
C ARG A 131 -8.84 7.48 -10.08
N PHE A 132 -8.27 6.31 -9.75
CA PHE A 132 -9.04 5.16 -9.27
C PHE A 132 -9.30 5.19 -7.77
N SER A 133 -8.37 5.70 -6.99
CA SER A 133 -8.42 5.60 -5.54
C SER A 133 -8.41 6.92 -4.79
N GLY A 134 -8.09 8.03 -5.46
CA GLY A 134 -7.88 9.32 -4.80
C GLY A 134 -6.54 9.44 -4.08
N HIS A 135 -5.67 8.42 -4.15
CA HIS A 135 -4.35 8.47 -3.53
C HIS A 135 -3.30 9.06 -4.49
N GLU A 136 -2.57 10.05 -4.00
CA GLU A 136 -1.37 10.56 -4.67
C GLU A 136 -0.19 9.66 -4.33
N MET A 137 0.45 9.10 -5.38
CA MET A 137 1.57 8.18 -5.23
C MET A 137 2.89 8.84 -5.62
N VAL A 138 3.90 8.63 -4.79
CA VAL A 138 5.30 8.98 -5.07
C VAL A 138 6.00 7.71 -5.55
N LEU A 139 6.63 7.79 -6.71
CA LEU A 139 7.36 6.67 -7.30
C LEU A 139 8.86 6.94 -7.18
N GLU A 140 9.57 6.00 -6.63
CA GLU A 140 11.03 6.03 -6.56
C GLU A 140 11.67 5.59 -7.89
N ARG A 141 12.95 5.89 -8.04
CA ARG A 141 13.70 5.52 -9.25
C ARG A 141 13.70 4.01 -9.46
N PRO A 142 13.33 3.52 -10.67
CA PRO A 142 13.44 2.10 -10.99
C PRO A 142 14.88 1.58 -10.89
N VAL A 143 15.03 0.38 -10.35
CA VAL A 143 16.31 -0.30 -10.18
C VAL A 143 16.24 -1.74 -10.70
N SER A 144 17.35 -2.26 -11.24
CA SER A 144 17.49 -3.64 -11.73
C SER A 144 18.40 -4.49 -10.85
N GLU A 145 19.25 -3.87 -10.05
CA GLU A 145 20.17 -4.57 -9.17
C GLU A 145 19.54 -4.78 -7.79
N VAL A 146 19.68 -5.99 -7.25
CA VAL A 146 19.05 -6.37 -5.97
C VAL A 146 19.55 -5.48 -4.84
N GLU A 147 20.82 -5.10 -4.85
CA GLU A 147 21.48 -4.27 -3.83
C GLU A 147 20.94 -2.83 -3.80
N GLU A 148 20.38 -2.36 -4.90
CA GLU A 148 19.80 -1.01 -5.01
C GLU A 148 18.37 -0.94 -4.51
N ILE A 149 17.70 -2.08 -4.29
CA ILE A 149 16.31 -2.12 -3.81
C ILE A 149 16.23 -1.44 -2.44
N ARG A 150 15.20 -0.62 -2.29
CA ARG A 150 14.77 -0.08 -1.00
C ARG A 150 13.30 -0.42 -0.83
N PHE A 151 12.91 -0.86 0.36
CA PHE A 151 11.53 -1.18 0.68
C PHE A 151 11.29 -1.09 2.19
N GLY A 152 10.32 -0.27 2.59
CA GLY A 152 9.96 -0.12 4.00
C GLY A 152 11.16 0.27 4.87
N GLN A 153 11.99 1.22 4.43
CA GLN A 153 13.23 1.66 5.10
C GLN A 153 14.26 0.53 5.28
N SER A 154 14.21 -0.49 4.43
CA SER A 154 15.14 -1.63 4.48
C SER A 154 15.81 -1.84 3.13
N ALA A 155 17.00 -2.45 3.17
CA ALA A 155 17.78 -2.82 1.99
C ALA A 155 18.17 -4.29 2.04
N PRO A 156 18.24 -5.00 0.90
CA PRO A 156 18.76 -6.34 0.86
C PRO A 156 20.28 -6.36 1.05
N VAL A 157 20.75 -7.23 1.92
CA VAL A 157 22.17 -7.47 2.19
C VAL A 157 22.45 -8.97 2.03
N LEU A 158 23.53 -9.31 1.35
CA LEU A 158 23.94 -10.70 1.18
C LEU A 158 24.76 -11.17 2.42
N VAL A 159 24.14 -11.98 3.25
CA VAL A 159 24.77 -12.51 4.47
C VAL A 159 24.88 -14.03 4.35
N GLY A 160 26.11 -14.56 4.36
CA GLY A 160 26.34 -16.01 4.29
C GLY A 160 25.76 -16.67 3.03
N GLY A 161 25.72 -15.97 1.90
CA GLY A 161 25.15 -16.46 0.64
C GLY A 161 23.60 -16.40 0.57
N ARG A 162 22.95 -15.75 1.53
CA ARG A 162 21.49 -15.55 1.56
C ARG A 162 21.16 -14.06 1.62
N TRP A 163 20.22 -13.63 0.77
CA TRP A 163 19.67 -12.28 0.84
C TRP A 163 18.80 -12.11 2.08
N THR A 164 19.04 -11.03 2.81
CA THR A 164 18.28 -10.67 4.03
C THR A 164 17.99 -9.20 3.99
N MET A 165 16.73 -8.81 4.23
CA MET A 165 16.35 -7.40 4.37
C MET A 165 16.88 -6.88 5.72
N VAL A 166 17.62 -5.79 5.67
CA VAL A 166 18.19 -5.14 6.85
C VAL A 166 17.71 -3.70 6.88
N ARG A 167 17.16 -3.29 8.01
CA ARG A 167 16.68 -1.92 8.19
C ARG A 167 17.86 -0.94 8.17
N SER A 168 17.65 0.18 7.47
CA SER A 168 18.63 1.29 7.49
C SER A 168 18.79 1.82 8.92
N PRO A 169 20.02 2.17 9.34
CA PRO A 169 20.30 2.61 10.71
C PRO A 169 19.91 4.07 11.00
N ASP A 170 19.13 4.73 10.16
CA ASP A 170 18.77 6.14 10.28
C ASP A 170 17.76 6.43 11.39
#